data_68c37b2622dac8c5d1af6ab61ce69bee
#
_entry.id   68c37b2622dac8c5d1af6ab61ce69bee
#
_cell.length_a   1.000
_cell.length_b   1.000
_cell.length_c   1.000
_cell.angle_alpha   90.00
_cell.angle_beta   90.00
_cell.angle_gamma   90.00
#
_symmetry.space_group_name_H-M   'P 1'
#
loop_
_entity.id
_entity.type
_entity.pdbx_description
1 polymer ?
#
loop_
_entity_poly.entity_id
_entity_poly.type
_entity_poly.pdbx_seq_one_letter_code
_entity_poly.pdbx_strand_id
1 'polypeptide(L)'
;MLETGKFCASETLCEWQRKQIVRITNYLAWAPSVPVKRDKGVPPMRKVLFAALGFAVLALGSTALAGSAGVKITSTGFDPATVSIQSGDSVNWTNSDHVRHEVKVVGSSCTLSLEPAQSGSCAFPSAGTFAYTDPGSGFSGTVSVAPNSRSVSLTPSRTLNIFGDAVTLSGTVSSKAAGEKITVFSRPAGLPETQTIVTTTAGGNWSLQVQPRVKTAYQAQYDTASSPQVTVSIRPRITLQKVGRHQYLIVVLSAHSMAGKRVNITRWLPGRGYVTFRTATLQAIPRTPTTSDAYFTAFVRLGTKLRIFMPAGEVGSDYFAAHSNFVVN
;
A
#
# COMPACT_ATOMS: atom_id res chain seq x y z
N MET A 1 42.32 8.31 25.68
CA MET A 1 42.31 9.67 26.18
C MET A 1 42.42 10.61 25.00
N LEU A 2 41.34 11.16 24.56
CA LEU A 2 41.31 12.24 23.56
C LEU A 2 40.45 13.35 24.16
N GLU A 3 41.09 14.46 24.39
CA GLU A 3 40.56 15.68 25.01
C GLU A 3 39.40 16.27 24.17
N THR A 4 38.22 16.36 24.75
CA THR A 4 37.14 17.19 24.28
C THR A 4 37.28 18.58 24.92
N GLY A 5 38.16 19.39 24.35
CA GLY A 5 38.40 20.76 24.77
C GLY A 5 37.76 21.79 23.86
N LYS A 6 36.82 22.54 24.42
CA LYS A 6 36.52 23.97 24.13
C LYS A 6 36.03 24.37 22.75
N PHE A 7 34.67 24.38 22.57
CA PHE A 7 34.01 25.35 21.74
C PHE A 7 32.63 25.70 22.34
N CYS A 8 32.61 26.37 23.46
CA CYS A 8 31.44 27.04 23.98
C CYS A 8 31.80 28.48 24.39
N ALA A 9 31.08 29.46 23.86
CA ALA A 9 31.33 30.85 24.15
C ALA A 9 30.94 31.32 25.60
N SER A 10 30.26 30.44 26.36
CA SER A 10 30.03 30.56 27.81
C SER A 10 29.52 29.26 28.40
N GLU A 11 29.84 28.96 29.67
CA GLU A 11 29.40 27.73 30.38
C GLU A 11 27.85 27.66 30.48
N THR A 12 27.18 28.78 30.61
CA THR A 12 25.72 28.84 30.64
C THR A 12 25.04 28.39 29.35
N LEU A 13 25.68 28.59 28.20
CA LEU A 13 25.16 28.16 26.89
C LEU A 13 25.31 26.66 26.72
N CYS A 14 26.41 26.09 27.18
CA CYS A 14 26.66 24.65 27.14
C CYS A 14 25.72 23.84 28.06
N GLU A 15 25.45 24.37 29.24
CA GLU A 15 24.55 23.75 30.20
C GLU A 15 23.07 23.78 29.70
N TRP A 16 22.71 24.90 29.08
CA TRP A 16 21.39 25.05 28.46
C TRP A 16 21.20 24.08 27.28
N GLN A 17 22.21 23.92 26.41
CA GLN A 17 22.17 22.93 25.32
C GLN A 17 22.07 21.49 25.83
N ARG A 18 22.77 21.10 26.89
CA ARG A 18 22.66 19.78 27.51
C ARG A 18 21.26 19.51 28.07
N LYS A 19 20.64 20.50 28.73
CA LYS A 19 19.27 20.39 29.25
C LYS A 19 18.21 20.24 28.14
N GLN A 20 18.44 20.81 26.96
CA GLN A 20 17.52 20.70 25.83
C GLN A 20 17.65 19.34 25.12
N ILE A 21 18.85 18.76 25.00
CA ILE A 21 19.07 17.42 24.44
C ILE A 21 18.32 16.36 25.27
N VAL A 22 18.38 16.44 26.59
CA VAL A 22 17.66 15.55 27.51
C VAL A 22 16.14 15.68 27.34
N ARG A 23 15.63 16.89 27.09
CA ARG A 23 14.19 17.11 26.83
C ARG A 23 13.73 16.52 25.50
N ILE A 24 14.55 16.59 24.45
CA ILE A 24 14.22 16.03 23.13
C ILE A 24 14.21 14.49 23.18
N THR A 25 15.16 13.87 23.90
CA THR A 25 15.20 12.40 24.09
C THR A 25 14.00 11.91 24.88
N ASN A 26 13.54 12.64 25.89
CA ASN A 26 12.36 12.28 26.67
C ASN A 26 11.05 12.44 25.88
N TYR A 27 10.99 13.34 24.88
CA TYR A 27 9.80 13.53 24.04
C TYR A 27 9.65 12.43 22.97
N LEU A 28 10.75 11.82 22.52
CA LEU A 28 10.75 10.67 21.61
C LEU A 28 10.46 9.33 22.32
N ALA A 29 10.60 9.27 23.64
CA ALA A 29 10.33 8.09 24.46
C ALA A 29 8.87 8.00 24.95
N TRP A 30 8.03 9.03 24.76
CA TRP A 30 6.65 9.04 25.24
C TRP A 30 5.66 8.73 24.10
N ALA A 31 5.62 7.45 23.70
CA ALA A 31 4.43 6.88 23.10
C ALA A 31 3.50 6.44 24.26
N PRO A 32 2.21 6.78 24.30
CA PRO A 32 1.32 6.30 25.33
C PRO A 32 1.16 4.78 25.18
N SER A 33 1.76 4.02 26.08
CA SER A 33 1.44 2.61 26.29
C SER A 33 0.02 2.55 26.86
N VAL A 34 -0.91 1.97 26.11
CA VAL A 34 -2.25 1.64 26.55
C VAL A 34 -2.12 0.68 27.74
N PRO A 35 -2.66 0.97 28.92
CA PRO A 35 -2.60 0.06 30.06
C PRO A 35 -3.49 -1.16 29.78
N VAL A 36 -2.88 -2.33 29.62
CA VAL A 36 -3.58 -3.61 29.67
C VAL A 36 -4.03 -3.81 31.13
N LYS A 37 -5.32 -3.70 31.39
CA LYS A 37 -5.93 -4.11 32.67
C LYS A 37 -5.64 -5.60 32.89
N ARG A 38 -4.85 -5.93 33.90
CA ARG A 38 -4.74 -7.28 34.43
C ARG A 38 -5.99 -7.56 35.26
N ASP A 39 -6.88 -8.38 34.76
CA ASP A 39 -7.90 -9.00 35.54
C ASP A 39 -7.26 -10.05 36.44
N LYS A 40 -7.41 -9.85 37.77
CA LYS A 40 -7.09 -10.82 38.82
C LYS A 40 -8.23 -11.83 38.91
N GLY A 41 -7.93 -13.10 38.70
CA GLY A 41 -8.80 -14.16 39.16
C GLY A 41 -9.07 -15.28 38.15
N VAL A 42 -8.11 -16.20 37.99
CA VAL A 42 -8.40 -17.55 37.47
C VAL A 42 -7.68 -18.56 38.36
N PRO A 43 -8.37 -19.55 38.91
CA PRO A 43 -7.76 -20.59 39.73
C PRO A 43 -6.96 -21.60 38.90
N PRO A 44 -6.07 -22.40 39.53
CA PRO A 44 -5.17 -23.29 38.77
C PRO A 44 -5.93 -24.48 38.19
N MET A 45 -5.98 -24.56 36.86
CA MET A 45 -6.48 -25.73 36.16
C MET A 45 -5.42 -26.84 36.06
N ARG A 46 -5.86 -28.04 36.42
CA ARG A 46 -5.22 -29.33 36.33
C ARG A 46 -4.53 -29.56 34.98
N LYS A 47 -3.38 -30.22 35.04
CA LYS A 47 -2.63 -30.76 33.88
C LYS A 47 -3.55 -31.69 33.10
N VAL A 48 -3.98 -31.24 31.90
CA VAL A 48 -4.56 -32.08 30.88
C VAL A 48 -3.50 -32.30 29.81
N LEU A 49 -3.13 -33.53 29.65
CA LEU A 49 -2.22 -34.03 28.61
C LEU A 49 -2.90 -33.86 27.25
N PHE A 50 -2.54 -32.88 26.46
CA PHE A 50 -2.95 -32.79 25.06
C PHE A 50 -1.99 -33.60 24.21
N ALA A 51 -2.49 -34.73 23.69
CA ALA A 51 -1.87 -35.45 22.60
C ALA A 51 -1.80 -34.53 21.39
N ALA A 52 -0.59 -34.27 20.90
CA ALA A 52 -0.36 -33.53 19.67
C ALA A 52 -0.85 -34.37 18.47
N LEU A 53 -2.09 -34.13 18.03
CA LEU A 53 -2.51 -34.50 16.69
C LEU A 53 -1.90 -33.46 15.73
N GLY A 54 -0.88 -33.88 14.99
CA GLY A 54 -0.29 -33.11 13.90
C GLY A 54 -1.33 -32.86 12.81
N PHE A 55 -1.92 -31.67 12.79
CA PHE A 55 -2.64 -31.16 11.62
C PHE A 55 -1.58 -30.72 10.59
N ALA A 56 -1.31 -31.61 9.64
CA ALA A 56 -0.67 -31.22 8.40
C ALA A 56 -1.62 -30.26 7.69
N VAL A 57 -1.36 -28.95 7.79
CA VAL A 57 -1.97 -27.95 6.92
C VAL A 57 -1.40 -28.21 5.52
N LEU A 58 -2.10 -29.03 4.72
CA LEU A 58 -1.91 -28.97 3.29
C LEU A 58 -2.23 -27.54 2.88
N ALA A 59 -1.21 -26.79 2.47
CA ALA A 59 -1.37 -25.58 1.71
C ALA A 59 -2.02 -25.96 0.38
N LEU A 60 -3.35 -26.01 0.35
CA LEU A 60 -4.12 -25.99 -0.88
C LEU A 60 -3.81 -24.63 -1.52
N GLY A 61 -2.84 -24.63 -2.44
CA GLY A 61 -2.68 -23.54 -3.36
C GLY A 61 -4.04 -23.26 -3.97
N SER A 62 -4.59 -22.06 -3.70
CA SER A 62 -5.81 -21.60 -4.38
C SER A 62 -5.46 -21.47 -5.85
N THR A 63 -5.64 -22.56 -6.60
CA THR A 63 -5.79 -22.46 -8.05
C THR A 63 -7.02 -21.59 -8.24
N ALA A 64 -6.87 -20.46 -8.94
CA ALA A 64 -8.01 -19.72 -9.45
C ALA A 64 -8.93 -20.77 -10.09
N LEU A 65 -10.16 -20.92 -9.58
CA LEU A 65 -11.13 -21.81 -10.17
C LEU A 65 -11.41 -21.24 -11.55
N ALA A 66 -10.82 -21.86 -12.58
CA ALA A 66 -11.27 -21.68 -13.95
C ALA A 66 -12.76 -21.97 -13.95
N GLY A 67 -13.57 -21.05 -14.44
CA GLY A 67 -15.00 -21.26 -14.58
C GLY A 67 -15.23 -22.52 -15.44
N SER A 68 -16.30 -23.23 -15.20
CA SER A 68 -16.69 -24.35 -16.06
C SER A 68 -18.14 -24.20 -16.52
N ALA A 69 -18.36 -24.38 -17.81
CA ALA A 69 -19.70 -24.48 -18.37
C ALA A 69 -20.01 -25.96 -18.67
N GLY A 70 -21.25 -26.36 -18.41
CA GLY A 70 -21.73 -27.72 -18.68
C GLY A 70 -22.56 -27.76 -19.96
N VAL A 71 -22.37 -28.84 -20.76
CA VAL A 71 -23.18 -29.20 -21.94
C VAL A 71 -23.61 -30.64 -21.78
N LYS A 72 -24.90 -30.91 -21.95
CA LYS A 72 -25.41 -32.27 -22.02
C LYS A 72 -25.47 -32.73 -23.49
N ILE A 73 -25.14 -33.98 -23.74
CA ILE A 73 -25.35 -34.62 -25.01
C ILE A 73 -26.62 -35.48 -24.85
N THR A 74 -27.61 -35.19 -25.65
CA THR A 74 -28.92 -35.85 -25.64
C THR A 74 -29.13 -36.58 -26.96
N SER A 75 -30.17 -37.38 -27.08
CA SER A 75 -30.55 -38.06 -28.34
C SER A 75 -30.94 -37.10 -29.48
N THR A 76 -31.11 -35.80 -29.17
CA THR A 76 -31.51 -34.76 -30.15
C THR A 76 -30.41 -33.71 -30.39
N GLY A 77 -29.29 -33.76 -29.67
CA GLY A 77 -28.20 -32.81 -29.82
C GLY A 77 -27.56 -32.36 -28.52
N PHE A 78 -26.73 -31.30 -28.62
CA PHE A 78 -26.10 -30.67 -27.48
C PHE A 78 -27.05 -29.68 -26.81
N ASP A 79 -27.10 -29.73 -25.45
CA ASP A 79 -27.95 -28.84 -24.64
C ASP A 79 -27.15 -28.22 -23.46
N PRO A 80 -26.94 -26.91 -23.48
CA PRO A 80 -27.16 -25.96 -24.58
C PRO A 80 -26.17 -26.18 -25.74
N ALA A 81 -26.59 -25.95 -26.99
CA ALA A 81 -25.72 -26.05 -28.16
C ALA A 81 -24.68 -24.92 -28.23
N THR A 82 -24.94 -23.77 -27.53
CA THR A 82 -24.01 -22.63 -27.44
C THR A 82 -23.73 -22.30 -25.99
N VAL A 83 -22.44 -22.22 -25.64
CA VAL A 83 -21.97 -21.81 -24.32
C VAL A 83 -21.05 -20.61 -24.42
N SER A 84 -21.09 -19.72 -23.41
CA SER A 84 -20.22 -18.57 -23.30
C SER A 84 -19.36 -18.72 -22.05
N ILE A 85 -18.03 -18.61 -22.21
CA ILE A 85 -17.03 -18.73 -21.17
C ILE A 85 -15.97 -17.63 -21.31
N GLN A 86 -15.02 -17.55 -20.39
CA GLN A 86 -13.86 -16.69 -20.49
C GLN A 86 -12.60 -17.46 -20.84
N SER A 87 -11.62 -16.80 -21.41
CA SER A 87 -10.29 -17.37 -21.67
C SER A 87 -9.68 -17.93 -20.38
N GLY A 88 -9.26 -19.18 -20.42
CA GLY A 88 -8.79 -19.95 -19.28
C GLY A 88 -9.84 -20.88 -18.64
N ASP A 89 -11.11 -20.74 -19.00
CA ASP A 89 -12.19 -21.62 -18.53
C ASP A 89 -12.22 -22.94 -19.30
N SER A 90 -13.07 -23.86 -18.82
CA SER A 90 -13.29 -25.19 -19.42
C SER A 90 -14.76 -25.41 -19.73
N VAL A 91 -15.05 -26.22 -20.73
CA VAL A 91 -16.39 -26.77 -20.97
C VAL A 91 -16.37 -28.25 -20.65
N ASN A 92 -17.39 -28.70 -19.93
CA ASN A 92 -17.59 -30.10 -19.55
C ASN A 92 -18.81 -30.67 -20.29
N TRP A 93 -18.61 -31.69 -21.13
CA TRP A 93 -19.69 -32.40 -21.80
C TRP A 93 -20.02 -33.68 -21.01
N THR A 94 -21.32 -33.87 -20.80
CA THR A 94 -21.87 -35.10 -20.16
C THR A 94 -22.78 -35.81 -21.13
N ASN A 95 -22.47 -37.06 -21.45
CA ASN A 95 -23.33 -37.87 -22.27
C ASN A 95 -24.55 -38.35 -21.45
N SER A 96 -25.70 -37.77 -21.74
CA SER A 96 -26.99 -38.14 -21.14
C SER A 96 -27.84 -39.01 -22.05
N ASP A 97 -27.31 -39.46 -23.17
CA ASP A 97 -27.93 -40.41 -24.09
C ASP A 97 -27.51 -41.87 -23.77
N HIS A 98 -28.14 -42.84 -24.42
CA HIS A 98 -27.90 -44.28 -24.26
C HIS A 98 -26.86 -44.83 -25.21
N VAL A 99 -26.34 -44.00 -26.14
CA VAL A 99 -25.31 -44.36 -27.12
C VAL A 99 -24.03 -43.58 -26.89
N ARG A 100 -22.92 -44.08 -27.40
CA ARG A 100 -21.63 -43.39 -27.35
C ARG A 100 -21.65 -42.18 -28.27
N HIS A 101 -21.08 -41.07 -27.80
CA HIS A 101 -20.89 -39.81 -28.56
C HIS A 101 -19.42 -39.40 -28.60
N GLU A 102 -19.05 -38.67 -29.67
CA GLU A 102 -17.73 -38.07 -29.80
C GLU A 102 -17.87 -36.55 -29.85
N VAL A 103 -17.10 -35.84 -29.01
CA VAL A 103 -17.05 -34.39 -29.08
C VAL A 103 -15.68 -33.98 -29.66
N LYS A 104 -15.70 -33.35 -30.82
CA LYS A 104 -14.51 -32.83 -31.50
C LYS A 104 -14.56 -31.32 -31.60
N VAL A 105 -13.63 -30.65 -30.94
CA VAL A 105 -13.51 -29.17 -31.01
C VAL A 105 -12.66 -28.82 -32.23
N VAL A 106 -13.26 -28.06 -33.15
CA VAL A 106 -12.61 -27.65 -34.41
C VAL A 106 -11.46 -26.68 -34.14
N GLY A 107 -10.29 -26.93 -34.73
CA GLY A 107 -9.10 -26.12 -34.53
C GLY A 107 -8.37 -26.36 -33.22
N SER A 108 -8.77 -27.38 -32.45
CA SER A 108 -8.14 -27.79 -31.21
C SER A 108 -7.75 -29.29 -31.25
N SER A 109 -6.81 -29.71 -30.43
CA SER A 109 -6.49 -31.12 -30.19
C SER A 109 -7.49 -31.82 -29.25
N CYS A 110 -8.49 -31.10 -28.74
CA CYS A 110 -9.45 -31.68 -27.81
C CYS A 110 -10.49 -32.54 -28.56
N THR A 111 -10.45 -33.83 -28.29
CA THR A 111 -11.44 -34.83 -28.75
C THR A 111 -11.80 -35.70 -27.57
N LEU A 112 -13.10 -35.82 -27.29
CA LEU A 112 -13.64 -36.63 -26.19
C LEU A 112 -14.48 -37.78 -26.78
N SER A 113 -14.28 -38.96 -26.27
CA SER A 113 -15.14 -40.12 -26.54
C SER A 113 -15.88 -40.48 -25.26
N LEU A 114 -17.21 -40.33 -25.27
CA LEU A 114 -18.04 -40.42 -24.07
C LEU A 114 -19.06 -41.53 -24.19
N GLU A 115 -18.90 -42.56 -23.39
CA GLU A 115 -19.90 -43.61 -23.22
C GLU A 115 -21.12 -43.04 -22.46
N PRO A 116 -22.29 -43.72 -22.46
CA PRO A 116 -23.44 -43.30 -21.67
C PRO A 116 -23.07 -42.97 -20.20
N ALA A 117 -23.56 -41.83 -19.70
CA ALA A 117 -23.29 -41.26 -18.37
C ALA A 117 -21.85 -40.77 -18.13
N GLN A 118 -20.95 -40.85 -19.10
CA GLN A 118 -19.60 -40.30 -18.98
C GLN A 118 -19.55 -38.79 -19.22
N SER A 119 -18.55 -38.17 -18.64
CA SER A 119 -18.24 -36.73 -18.79
C SER A 119 -16.79 -36.54 -19.18
N GLY A 120 -16.52 -35.49 -19.95
CA GLY A 120 -15.18 -35.07 -20.33
C GLY A 120 -15.09 -33.57 -20.47
N SER A 121 -13.88 -32.99 -20.36
CA SER A 121 -13.67 -31.57 -20.33
C SER A 121 -12.58 -31.12 -21.30
N CYS A 122 -12.78 -29.98 -21.94
CA CYS A 122 -11.78 -29.27 -22.72
C CYS A 122 -11.53 -27.87 -22.16
N ALA A 123 -10.27 -27.47 -22.03
CA ALA A 123 -9.88 -26.14 -21.64
C ALA A 123 -9.75 -25.22 -22.86
N PHE A 124 -10.12 -23.93 -22.69
CA PHE A 124 -10.06 -22.89 -23.72
C PHE A 124 -9.14 -21.75 -23.28
N PRO A 125 -7.83 -21.84 -23.53
CA PRO A 125 -6.86 -20.87 -23.06
C PRO A 125 -6.91 -19.52 -23.79
N SER A 126 -7.48 -19.46 -24.99
CA SER A 126 -7.52 -18.27 -25.85
C SER A 126 -8.94 -17.83 -26.14
N ALA A 127 -9.14 -16.50 -26.21
CA ALA A 127 -10.41 -15.94 -26.67
C ALA A 127 -10.68 -16.28 -28.13
N GLY A 128 -11.94 -16.45 -28.50
CA GLY A 128 -12.37 -16.78 -29.84
C GLY A 128 -13.70 -17.53 -29.86
N THR A 129 -14.13 -17.94 -31.05
CA THR A 129 -15.31 -18.77 -31.26
C THR A 129 -14.85 -20.16 -31.77
N PHE A 130 -15.19 -21.21 -31.04
CA PHE A 130 -14.80 -22.55 -31.35
C PHE A 130 -16.06 -23.39 -31.64
N ALA A 131 -16.16 -23.90 -32.86
CA ALA A 131 -17.17 -24.86 -33.20
C ALA A 131 -16.80 -26.25 -32.60
N TYR A 132 -17.78 -27.03 -32.21
CA TYR A 132 -17.60 -28.42 -31.87
C TYR A 132 -18.67 -29.28 -32.50
N THR A 133 -18.35 -30.54 -32.81
CA THR A 133 -19.23 -31.44 -33.53
C THR A 133 -19.19 -32.83 -32.92
N ASP A 134 -20.25 -33.60 -33.12
CA ASP A 134 -20.25 -35.04 -33.01
C ASP A 134 -20.33 -35.65 -34.43
N PRO A 135 -19.22 -36.17 -34.99
CA PRO A 135 -19.21 -36.69 -36.35
C PRO A 135 -20.14 -37.88 -36.55
N GLY A 136 -20.43 -38.68 -35.52
CA GLY A 136 -21.26 -39.84 -35.59
C GLY A 136 -22.76 -39.53 -35.68
N SER A 137 -23.21 -38.48 -35.00
CA SER A 137 -24.62 -38.07 -34.93
C SER A 137 -24.93 -36.86 -35.79
N GLY A 138 -23.90 -36.14 -36.30
CA GLY A 138 -24.08 -34.89 -37.04
C GLY A 138 -24.44 -33.67 -36.17
N PHE A 139 -24.36 -33.80 -34.84
CA PHE A 139 -24.64 -32.68 -33.92
C PHE A 139 -23.53 -31.66 -33.99
N SER A 140 -23.90 -30.36 -33.77
CA SER A 140 -22.96 -29.27 -33.75
C SER A 140 -23.30 -28.27 -32.66
N GLY A 141 -22.28 -27.56 -32.16
CA GLY A 141 -22.43 -26.52 -31.18
C GLY A 141 -21.29 -25.50 -31.25
N THR A 142 -21.33 -24.47 -30.38
CA THR A 142 -20.37 -23.39 -30.38
C THR A 142 -19.98 -23.03 -28.95
N VAL A 143 -18.68 -22.85 -28.73
CA VAL A 143 -18.12 -22.23 -27.51
C VAL A 143 -17.66 -20.82 -27.86
N SER A 144 -18.28 -19.83 -27.29
CA SER A 144 -17.85 -18.41 -27.36
C SER A 144 -16.95 -18.09 -26.17
N VAL A 145 -15.67 -17.86 -26.42
CA VAL A 145 -14.67 -17.56 -25.38
C VAL A 145 -14.37 -16.08 -25.40
N ALA A 146 -14.85 -15.35 -24.39
CA ALA A 146 -14.53 -13.94 -24.22
C ALA A 146 -13.09 -13.76 -23.69
N PRO A 147 -12.40 -12.67 -24.04
CA PRO A 147 -11.12 -12.35 -23.42
C PRO A 147 -11.27 -12.26 -21.90
N ASN A 148 -10.40 -12.89 -21.15
CA ASN A 148 -10.32 -12.71 -19.71
C ASN A 148 -9.64 -11.37 -19.44
N SER A 149 -10.39 -10.29 -19.40
CA SER A 149 -9.90 -8.93 -19.12
C SER A 149 -9.64 -8.79 -17.62
N ARG A 150 -8.48 -9.25 -17.18
CA ARG A 150 -8.04 -8.97 -15.81
C ARG A 150 -7.74 -7.48 -15.65
N SER A 151 -8.18 -6.91 -14.56
CA SER A 151 -7.88 -5.52 -14.21
C SER A 151 -7.69 -5.38 -12.71
N VAL A 152 -6.89 -4.38 -12.34
CA VAL A 152 -6.65 -3.98 -10.96
C VAL A 152 -6.70 -2.47 -10.87
N SER A 153 -7.38 -1.94 -9.85
CA SER A 153 -7.37 -0.53 -9.51
C SER A 153 -6.45 -0.24 -8.33
N LEU A 154 -5.93 1.00 -8.26
CA LEU A 154 -5.17 1.51 -7.13
C LEU A 154 -5.54 2.97 -6.87
N THR A 155 -5.90 3.26 -5.61
CA THR A 155 -6.22 4.61 -5.15
C THR A 155 -5.57 4.84 -3.78
N PRO A 156 -4.80 5.91 -3.59
CA PRO A 156 -4.28 6.29 -2.29
C PRO A 156 -5.33 7.09 -1.50
N SER A 157 -5.37 6.96 -0.19
CA SER A 157 -6.23 7.75 0.70
C SER A 157 -5.93 9.26 0.61
N ARG A 158 -4.70 9.61 0.20
CA ARG A 158 -4.26 10.99 -0.10
C ARG A 158 -3.04 10.97 -1.03
N THR A 159 -2.92 11.98 -1.88
CA THR A 159 -1.79 12.15 -2.81
C THR A 159 -0.69 13.07 -2.25
N LEU A 160 -0.98 13.80 -1.18
CA LEU A 160 -0.03 14.65 -0.47
C LEU A 160 -0.08 14.33 1.02
N ASN A 161 1.06 13.93 1.58
CA ASN A 161 1.18 13.48 2.97
C ASN A 161 2.32 14.19 3.70
N ILE A 162 2.36 14.06 5.02
CA ILE A 162 3.41 14.60 5.88
C ILE A 162 4.35 13.45 6.27
N PHE A 163 5.64 13.71 6.33
CA PHE A 163 6.66 12.74 6.75
C PHE A 163 6.29 12.07 8.07
N GLY A 164 6.30 10.74 8.08
CA GLY A 164 5.96 9.91 9.23
C GLY A 164 4.48 9.54 9.35
N ASP A 165 3.58 10.12 8.55
CA ASP A 165 2.18 9.71 8.54
C ASP A 165 1.96 8.53 7.56
N ALA A 166 0.99 7.69 7.88
CA ALA A 166 0.59 6.58 7.02
C ALA A 166 -0.35 7.04 5.90
N VAL A 167 -0.29 6.31 4.78
CA VAL A 167 -1.23 6.40 3.65
C VAL A 167 -1.77 5.00 3.41
N THR A 168 -3.07 4.88 3.23
CA THR A 168 -3.70 3.63 2.80
C THR A 168 -3.81 3.62 1.28
N LEU A 169 -3.24 2.62 0.64
CA LEU A 169 -3.47 2.26 -0.75
C LEU A 169 -4.60 1.24 -0.77
N SER A 170 -5.55 1.39 -1.67
CA SER A 170 -6.68 0.46 -1.81
C SER A 170 -7.08 0.30 -3.26
N GLY A 171 -7.78 -0.79 -3.56
CA GLY A 171 -8.29 -1.05 -4.89
C GLY A 171 -9.12 -2.32 -4.95
N THR A 172 -9.48 -2.68 -6.18
CA THR A 172 -10.26 -3.87 -6.49
C THR A 172 -9.66 -4.60 -7.67
N VAL A 173 -9.98 -5.88 -7.80
CA VAL A 173 -9.66 -6.70 -8.97
C VAL A 173 -10.93 -7.14 -9.69
N SER A 174 -10.82 -7.37 -10.99
CA SER A 174 -11.95 -7.75 -11.86
C SER A 174 -12.58 -9.10 -11.49
N SER A 175 -11.82 -10.05 -10.95
CA SER A 175 -12.33 -11.37 -10.53
C SER A 175 -13.33 -11.29 -9.37
N LYS A 176 -13.29 -10.22 -8.57
CA LYS A 176 -14.06 -10.04 -7.31
C LYS A 176 -13.88 -11.18 -6.30
N ALA A 177 -12.91 -12.06 -6.52
CA ALA A 177 -12.62 -13.18 -5.64
C ALA A 177 -11.79 -12.76 -4.44
N ALA A 178 -11.93 -13.44 -3.31
CA ALA A 178 -11.05 -13.34 -2.16
C ALA A 178 -9.81 -14.23 -2.33
N GLY A 179 -8.70 -13.88 -1.66
CA GLY A 179 -7.47 -14.68 -1.65
C GLY A 179 -6.55 -14.47 -2.86
N GLU A 180 -6.92 -13.59 -3.80
CA GLU A 180 -6.10 -13.25 -4.96
C GLU A 180 -4.87 -12.43 -4.54
N LYS A 181 -3.71 -12.72 -5.12
CA LYS A 181 -2.45 -12.03 -4.83
C LYS A 181 -2.30 -10.78 -5.68
N ILE A 182 -2.06 -9.66 -5.03
CA ILE A 182 -1.76 -8.37 -5.64
C ILE A 182 -0.34 -7.99 -5.27
N THR A 183 0.50 -7.69 -6.26
CA THR A 183 1.84 -7.15 -6.04
C THR A 183 1.78 -5.63 -6.15
N VAL A 184 2.14 -4.94 -5.08
CA VAL A 184 2.22 -3.47 -5.05
C VAL A 184 3.68 -3.07 -5.17
N PHE A 185 4.03 -2.42 -6.27
CA PHE A 185 5.34 -1.82 -6.52
C PHE A 185 5.41 -0.44 -5.88
N SER A 186 6.50 -0.17 -5.19
CA SER A 186 6.79 1.10 -4.54
C SER A 186 8.12 1.63 -5.09
N ARG A 187 8.07 2.78 -5.77
CA ARG A 187 9.21 3.44 -6.42
C ARG A 187 9.47 4.79 -5.76
N PRO A 188 10.21 4.80 -4.64
CA PRO A 188 10.56 6.04 -3.95
C PRO A 188 11.63 6.80 -4.74
N ALA A 189 11.54 8.14 -4.76
CA ALA A 189 12.52 8.98 -5.45
C ALA A 189 13.93 8.76 -4.88
N GLY A 190 14.90 8.50 -5.76
CA GLY A 190 16.31 8.29 -5.39
C GLY A 190 16.62 7.01 -4.61
N LEU A 191 15.65 6.08 -4.46
CA LEU A 191 15.83 4.83 -3.72
C LEU A 191 15.39 3.63 -4.59
N PRO A 192 15.85 2.41 -4.28
CA PRO A 192 15.45 1.20 -5.00
C PRO A 192 13.94 0.93 -4.93
N GLU A 193 13.41 0.34 -5.98
CA GLU A 193 12.04 -0.19 -6.00
C GLU A 193 11.89 -1.32 -4.99
N THR A 194 10.74 -1.36 -4.32
CA THR A 194 10.34 -2.45 -3.44
C THR A 194 8.99 -3.01 -3.86
N GLN A 195 8.71 -4.25 -3.48
CA GLN A 195 7.48 -4.95 -3.78
C GLN A 195 6.84 -5.46 -2.48
N THR A 196 5.54 -5.35 -2.39
CA THR A 196 4.75 -5.89 -1.28
C THR A 196 3.58 -6.68 -1.84
N ILE A 197 3.37 -7.90 -1.36
CA ILE A 197 2.24 -8.73 -1.76
C ILE A 197 1.13 -8.60 -0.73
N VAL A 198 -0.09 -8.34 -1.20
CA VAL A 198 -1.31 -8.33 -0.42
C VAL A 198 -2.33 -9.29 -1.04
N THR A 199 -3.29 -9.74 -0.25
CA THR A 199 -4.37 -10.59 -0.73
C THR A 199 -5.70 -9.86 -0.73
N THR A 200 -6.55 -10.19 -1.69
CA THR A 200 -7.90 -9.65 -1.76
C THR A 200 -8.80 -10.26 -0.68
N THR A 201 -9.79 -9.48 -0.27
CA THR A 201 -10.93 -9.91 0.56
C THR A 201 -12.16 -10.16 -0.34
N ALA A 202 -13.28 -10.53 0.26
CA ALA A 202 -14.55 -10.72 -0.46
C ALA A 202 -14.89 -9.48 -1.32
N GLY A 203 -15.36 -9.72 -2.54
CA GLY A 203 -15.61 -8.68 -3.55
C GLY A 203 -14.37 -8.20 -4.29
N GLY A 204 -13.21 -8.90 -4.13
CA GLY A 204 -11.95 -8.57 -4.80
C GLY A 204 -11.28 -7.30 -4.28
N ASN A 205 -11.65 -6.83 -3.09
CA ASN A 205 -11.08 -5.64 -2.48
C ASN A 205 -9.71 -5.94 -1.86
N TRP A 206 -8.80 -4.99 -1.93
CA TRP A 206 -7.50 -5.06 -1.26
C TRP A 206 -7.10 -3.72 -0.66
N SER A 207 -6.27 -3.75 0.38
CA SER A 207 -5.70 -2.55 0.98
C SER A 207 -4.32 -2.81 1.56
N LEU A 208 -3.47 -1.78 1.55
CA LEU A 208 -2.12 -1.79 2.08
C LEU A 208 -1.83 -0.46 2.76
N GLN A 209 -1.43 -0.48 4.01
CA GLN A 209 -0.94 0.71 4.70
C GLN A 209 0.55 0.88 4.44
N VAL A 210 0.96 2.06 3.98
CA VAL A 210 2.35 2.42 3.68
C VAL A 210 2.74 3.71 4.41
N GLN A 211 4.05 3.88 4.68
CA GLN A 211 4.61 5.12 5.25
C GLN A 211 5.71 5.64 4.32
N PRO A 212 5.36 6.31 3.22
CA PRO A 212 6.35 6.86 2.31
C PRO A 212 7.17 7.95 2.99
N ARG A 213 8.49 7.85 2.86
CA ARG A 213 9.45 8.79 3.47
C ARG A 213 9.84 9.92 2.53
N VAL A 214 9.71 9.69 1.23
CA VAL A 214 9.96 10.63 0.12
C VAL A 214 8.83 10.50 -0.89
N LYS A 215 8.79 11.37 -1.88
CA LYS A 215 7.90 11.25 -3.03
C LYS A 215 7.99 9.84 -3.60
N THR A 216 6.90 9.10 -3.61
CA THR A 216 6.87 7.68 -4.01
C THR A 216 5.77 7.43 -5.01
N ALA A 217 6.11 6.77 -6.12
CA ALA A 217 5.14 6.27 -7.07
C ALA A 217 4.75 4.83 -6.74
N TYR A 218 3.47 4.52 -6.84
CA TYR A 218 2.91 3.19 -6.56
C TYR A 218 2.19 2.66 -7.79
N GLN A 219 2.25 1.35 -7.99
CA GLN A 219 1.53 0.62 -9.02
C GLN A 219 1.13 -0.74 -8.47
N ALA A 220 -0.09 -1.16 -8.70
CA ALA A 220 -0.55 -2.50 -8.34
C ALA A 220 -0.54 -3.39 -9.58
N GLN A 221 -0.18 -4.66 -9.39
CA GLN A 221 -0.24 -5.69 -10.43
C GLN A 221 -1.07 -6.87 -9.93
N TYR A 222 -1.98 -7.32 -10.76
CA TYR A 222 -2.77 -8.52 -10.59
C TYR A 222 -2.59 -9.41 -11.81
N ASP A 223 -1.89 -10.53 -11.64
CA ASP A 223 -1.45 -11.39 -12.74
C ASP A 223 -0.68 -10.57 -13.79
N THR A 224 -1.18 -10.48 -15.02
CA THR A 224 -0.58 -9.68 -16.12
C THR A 224 -1.09 -8.25 -16.19
N ALA A 225 -2.18 -7.93 -15.48
CA ALA A 225 -2.77 -6.59 -15.48
C ALA A 225 -2.11 -5.67 -14.48
N SER A 226 -1.88 -4.42 -14.88
CA SER A 226 -1.32 -3.37 -14.01
C SER A 226 -2.28 -2.20 -13.87
N SER A 227 -2.35 -1.62 -12.69
CA SER A 227 -3.07 -0.37 -12.47
C SER A 227 -2.35 0.82 -13.11
N PRO A 228 -3.04 1.95 -13.33
CA PRO A 228 -2.36 3.23 -13.49
C PRO A 228 -1.41 3.49 -12.32
N GLN A 229 -0.29 4.17 -12.61
CA GLN A 229 0.65 4.61 -11.58
C GLN A 229 0.08 5.81 -10.82
N VAL A 230 0.18 5.79 -9.49
CA VAL A 230 -0.21 6.91 -8.62
C VAL A 230 1.00 7.38 -7.83
N THR A 231 1.11 8.69 -7.62
CA THR A 231 2.22 9.28 -6.86
C THR A 231 1.71 9.88 -5.56
N VAL A 232 2.33 9.50 -4.44
CA VAL A 232 2.16 10.12 -3.15
C VAL A 232 3.35 11.05 -2.90
N SER A 233 3.06 12.33 -2.79
CA SER A 233 4.04 13.38 -2.50
C SER A 233 4.15 13.59 -1.00
N ILE A 234 5.35 13.91 -0.52
CA ILE A 234 5.63 14.07 0.91
C ILE A 234 6.07 15.50 1.20
N ARG A 235 5.63 16.02 2.34
CA ARG A 235 6.14 17.25 2.96
C ARG A 235 7.00 16.89 4.16
N PRO A 236 8.15 17.52 4.38
CA PRO A 236 8.84 17.41 5.66
C PRO A 236 7.90 17.80 6.81
N ARG A 237 8.03 17.16 7.94
CA ARG A 237 7.29 17.56 9.15
C ARG A 237 8.03 18.70 9.83
N ILE A 238 7.45 19.87 9.84
CA ILE A 238 8.03 21.06 10.47
C ILE A 238 7.24 21.39 11.73
N THR A 239 7.93 21.52 12.86
CA THR A 239 7.33 21.92 14.14
C THR A 239 7.99 23.19 14.60
N LEU A 240 7.17 24.19 14.99
CA LEU A 240 7.60 25.41 15.64
C LEU A 240 7.20 25.35 17.12
N GLN A 241 8.15 25.59 18.01
CA GLN A 241 7.94 25.61 19.46
C GLN A 241 8.45 26.93 20.04
N LYS A 242 7.72 27.48 21.02
CA LYS A 242 8.21 28.59 21.85
C LYS A 242 8.94 27.99 23.04
N VAL A 243 10.23 28.22 23.15
CA VAL A 243 11.10 27.61 24.16
C VAL A 243 11.54 28.60 25.26
N GLY A 244 11.22 29.86 25.07
CA GLY A 244 11.49 30.91 26.05
C GLY A 244 10.85 32.23 25.68
N ARG A 245 11.10 33.29 26.47
CA ARG A 245 10.65 34.66 26.14
C ARG A 245 11.35 35.10 24.84
N HIS A 246 10.56 35.31 23.77
CA HIS A 246 11.04 35.64 22.42
C HIS A 246 11.97 34.62 21.77
N GLN A 247 12.09 33.40 22.33
CA GLN A 247 12.94 32.34 21.83
C GLN A 247 12.07 31.20 21.24
N TYR A 248 12.47 30.72 20.07
CA TYR A 248 11.73 29.74 19.30
C TYR A 248 12.68 28.67 18.77
N LEU A 249 12.19 27.42 18.72
CA LEU A 249 12.84 26.28 18.13
C LEU A 249 12.05 25.81 16.93
N ILE A 250 12.73 25.62 15.81
CA ILE A 250 12.23 24.97 14.60
C ILE A 250 12.80 23.56 14.59
N VAL A 251 11.98 22.54 14.41
CA VAL A 251 12.40 21.16 14.20
C VAL A 251 11.83 20.67 12.88
N VAL A 252 12.68 20.09 12.02
CA VAL A 252 12.31 19.53 10.73
C VAL A 252 12.67 18.04 10.71
N LEU A 253 11.67 17.19 10.47
CA LEU A 253 11.82 15.74 10.30
C LEU A 253 11.65 15.38 8.82
N SER A 254 12.58 14.59 8.28
CA SER A 254 12.62 14.17 6.87
C SER A 254 13.41 12.85 6.73
N ALA A 255 13.47 12.24 5.55
CA ALA A 255 14.22 11.01 5.33
C ALA A 255 15.74 11.21 5.41
N HIS A 256 16.20 12.42 5.14
CA HIS A 256 17.61 12.82 5.20
C HIS A 256 17.75 14.21 5.85
N SER A 257 18.97 14.57 6.21
CA SER A 257 19.23 15.86 6.85
C SER A 257 18.85 17.04 5.95
N MET A 258 18.17 18.04 6.52
CA MET A 258 17.88 19.32 5.90
C MET A 258 18.86 20.41 6.38
N ALA A 259 20.00 20.05 6.96
CA ALA A 259 21.03 20.98 7.36
C ALA A 259 21.53 21.82 6.16
N GLY A 260 21.79 23.10 6.40
CA GLY A 260 22.16 24.07 5.36
C GLY A 260 20.98 24.64 4.57
N LYS A 261 19.78 24.03 4.66
CA LYS A 261 18.58 24.54 4.00
C LYS A 261 17.97 25.70 4.77
N ARG A 262 17.36 26.64 4.06
CA ARG A 262 16.74 27.82 4.64
C ARG A 262 15.23 27.65 4.81
N VAL A 263 14.72 28.19 5.91
CA VAL A 263 13.29 28.28 6.20
C VAL A 263 12.89 29.74 6.40
N ASN A 264 11.71 30.10 5.95
CA ASN A 264 11.13 31.42 6.11
C ASN A 264 10.34 31.46 7.42
N ILE A 265 10.67 32.42 8.26
CA ILE A 265 9.93 32.75 9.48
C ILE A 265 8.86 33.76 9.08
N THR A 266 7.60 33.38 9.21
CA THR A 266 6.46 34.17 8.77
C THR A 266 5.63 34.62 9.98
N ARG A 267 5.04 35.80 9.89
CA ARG A 267 4.07 36.32 10.85
C ARG A 267 2.74 36.64 10.17
N TRP A 268 1.66 36.43 10.87
CA TRP A 268 0.34 36.78 10.38
C TRP A 268 0.10 38.26 10.46
N LEU A 269 -0.32 38.88 9.36
CA LEU A 269 -0.75 40.26 9.28
C LEU A 269 -2.19 40.33 8.76
N PRO A 270 -3.09 41.09 9.40
CA PRO A 270 -4.45 41.30 8.91
C PRO A 270 -4.44 41.82 7.46
N GLY A 271 -5.27 41.30 6.61
CA GLY A 271 -5.38 41.63 5.19
C GLY A 271 -4.24 41.15 4.29
N ARG A 272 -3.14 40.64 4.82
CA ARG A 272 -1.97 40.17 4.06
C ARG A 272 -1.64 38.70 4.29
N GLY A 273 -2.22 38.05 5.33
CA GLY A 273 -1.91 36.67 5.68
C GLY A 273 -0.51 36.50 6.31
N TYR A 274 0.13 35.36 6.05
CA TYR A 274 1.48 35.07 6.54
C TYR A 274 2.53 35.72 5.64
N VAL A 275 3.29 36.66 6.22
CA VAL A 275 4.36 37.40 5.54
C VAL A 275 5.71 37.04 6.14
N THR A 276 6.66 36.68 5.27
CA THR A 276 8.05 36.42 5.68
C THR A 276 8.70 37.71 6.20
N PHE A 277 9.31 37.66 7.37
CA PHE A 277 10.05 38.78 7.93
C PHE A 277 11.49 38.41 8.32
N ARG A 278 11.81 37.10 8.34
CA ARG A 278 13.16 36.60 8.62
C ARG A 278 13.34 35.23 8.00
N THR A 279 14.61 34.82 7.82
CA THR A 279 14.98 33.44 7.45
C THR A 279 15.87 32.84 8.52
N ALA A 280 15.90 31.53 8.62
CA ALA A 280 16.84 30.78 9.43
C ALA A 280 17.42 29.63 8.60
N THR A 281 18.69 29.28 8.85
CA THR A 281 19.35 28.11 8.26
C THR A 281 19.29 26.95 9.24
N LEU A 282 18.85 25.80 8.76
CA LEU A 282 18.75 24.59 9.56
C LEU A 282 20.15 24.02 9.84
N GLN A 283 20.33 23.47 11.04
CA GLN A 283 21.54 22.81 11.51
C GLN A 283 21.29 21.30 11.60
N ALA A 284 22.34 20.50 11.44
CA ALA A 284 22.30 19.09 11.72
C ALA A 284 22.27 18.81 13.22
N ILE A 285 21.40 17.94 13.67
CA ILE A 285 21.44 17.43 15.04
C ILE A 285 22.34 16.18 15.06
N PRO A 286 23.43 16.17 15.86
CA PRO A 286 24.30 15.00 15.95
C PRO A 286 23.54 13.73 16.28
N ARG A 287 23.90 12.60 15.63
CA ARG A 287 23.29 11.28 15.79
C ARG A 287 21.81 11.14 15.37
N THR A 288 21.23 12.17 14.75
CA THR A 288 19.85 12.15 14.24
C THR A 288 19.80 12.64 12.78
N PRO A 289 20.25 11.83 11.81
CA PRO A 289 20.40 12.27 10.41
C PRO A 289 19.09 12.66 9.73
N THR A 290 17.96 12.28 10.31
CA THR A 290 16.61 12.59 9.80
C THR A 290 15.99 13.82 10.46
N THR A 291 16.72 14.50 11.36
CA THR A 291 16.24 15.68 12.09
C THR A 291 17.22 16.84 11.88
N SER A 292 16.66 18.01 11.60
CA SER A 292 17.41 19.26 11.55
C SER A 292 16.66 20.30 12.34
N ASP A 293 17.38 21.26 12.94
CA ASP A 293 16.79 22.29 13.76
C ASP A 293 17.34 23.71 13.46
N ALA A 294 16.67 24.70 13.98
CA ALA A 294 17.20 26.07 14.07
C ALA A 294 16.56 26.79 15.25
N TYR A 295 17.36 27.58 15.94
CA TYR A 295 16.91 28.50 16.97
C TYR A 295 16.86 29.92 16.43
N PHE A 296 15.84 30.68 16.84
CA PHE A 296 15.77 32.10 16.52
C PHE A 296 15.10 32.89 17.63
N THR A 297 15.43 34.18 17.71
CA THR A 297 14.80 35.14 18.57
C THR A 297 13.93 36.08 17.75
N ALA A 298 12.69 36.33 18.18
CA ALA A 298 11.78 37.26 17.51
C ALA A 298 11.05 38.13 18.52
N PHE A 299 11.26 39.44 18.40
CA PHE A 299 10.54 40.45 19.15
C PHE A 299 9.30 40.89 18.35
N VAL A 300 8.20 40.19 18.56
CA VAL A 300 6.91 40.47 17.92
C VAL A 300 5.87 40.84 18.97
N ARG A 301 4.84 41.57 18.58
CA ARG A 301 3.75 41.94 19.49
C ARG A 301 3.09 40.68 20.09
N LEU A 302 2.63 40.82 21.34
CA LEU A 302 1.85 39.78 22.00
C LEU A 302 0.61 39.42 21.12
N GLY A 303 0.27 38.18 21.04
CA GLY A 303 -0.82 37.67 20.18
C GLY A 303 -0.45 37.49 18.71
N THR A 304 0.77 37.85 18.27
CA THR A 304 1.21 37.59 16.90
C THR A 304 1.36 36.08 16.63
N LYS A 305 0.70 35.58 15.58
CA LYS A 305 0.87 34.20 15.11
C LYS A 305 2.13 34.10 14.24
N LEU A 306 3.03 33.20 14.61
CA LEU A 306 4.23 32.83 13.87
C LEU A 306 4.07 31.46 13.24
N ARG A 307 4.64 31.29 12.04
CA ARG A 307 4.63 30.04 11.30
C ARG A 307 5.93 29.92 10.50
N ILE A 308 6.41 28.71 10.31
CA ILE A 308 7.56 28.43 9.45
C ILE A 308 7.04 27.97 8.09
N PHE A 309 7.70 28.42 7.04
CA PHE A 309 7.50 27.99 5.68
C PHE A 309 8.84 27.58 5.06
N MET A 310 8.89 26.36 4.53
CA MET A 310 10.02 25.85 3.77
C MET A 310 9.61 25.77 2.30
N PRO A 311 10.17 26.61 1.42
CA PRO A 311 9.77 26.69 0.02
C PRO A 311 10.28 25.48 -0.78
N ALA A 312 9.69 25.23 -1.95
CA ALA A 312 10.01 24.11 -2.81
C ALA A 312 11.50 24.05 -3.20
N GLY A 313 12.13 25.19 -3.46
CA GLY A 313 13.56 25.24 -3.79
C GLY A 313 14.50 24.80 -2.67
N GLU A 314 14.05 24.82 -1.41
CA GLU A 314 14.85 24.40 -0.26
C GLU A 314 14.59 22.96 0.16
N VAL A 315 13.39 22.41 -0.09
CA VAL A 315 13.06 21.01 0.28
C VAL A 315 13.68 19.98 -0.68
N GLY A 316 14.06 20.37 -1.90
CA GLY A 316 14.55 19.47 -2.95
C GLY A 316 13.42 18.78 -3.73
N SER A 317 13.80 17.94 -4.72
CA SER A 317 12.87 17.25 -5.62
C SER A 317 12.04 16.16 -4.95
N ASP A 318 12.49 15.66 -3.80
CA ASP A 318 11.91 14.53 -3.08
C ASP A 318 10.73 14.93 -2.21
N TYR A 319 10.55 16.25 -2.02
CA TYR A 319 9.54 16.80 -1.14
C TYR A 319 8.78 17.97 -1.77
N PHE A 320 7.60 18.22 -1.23
CA PHE A 320 6.83 19.45 -1.47
C PHE A 320 7.11 20.48 -0.40
N ALA A 321 6.91 21.76 -0.76
CA ALA A 321 6.94 22.87 0.18
C ALA A 321 6.09 22.58 1.43
N ALA A 322 6.62 22.96 2.61
CA ALA A 322 6.02 22.59 3.89
C ALA A 322 5.80 23.82 4.78
N HIS A 323 4.78 23.68 5.63
CA HIS A 323 4.51 24.63 6.69
C HIS A 323 4.53 23.94 8.05
N SER A 324 4.93 24.67 9.09
CA SER A 324 4.76 24.23 10.49
C SER A 324 3.32 24.42 10.99
N ASN A 325 3.04 23.96 12.22
CA ASN A 325 2.02 24.55 13.07
C ASN A 325 2.29 26.07 13.25
N PHE A 326 1.32 26.80 13.76
CA PHE A 326 1.56 28.17 14.22
C PHE A 326 1.75 28.20 15.74
N VAL A 327 2.49 29.21 16.21
CA VAL A 327 2.68 29.53 17.63
C VAL A 327 2.27 30.98 17.85
N VAL A 328 1.60 31.24 18.95
CA VAL A 328 1.23 32.60 19.36
C VAL A 328 2.30 33.12 20.33
N ASN A 329 2.80 34.35 20.07
CA ASN A 329 3.80 34.98 20.95
C ASN A 329 3.18 35.40 22.29
#